data_9b817b6b06af4aed006001cd33cd93d1
#
_entry.id   9b817b6b06af4aed006001cd33cd93d1
#
_cell.length_a   1.000
_cell.length_b   1.000
_cell.length_c   1.000
_cell.angle_alpha   90.00
_cell.angle_beta   90.00
_cell.angle_gamma   90.00
#
_symmetry.space_group_name_H-M   'P 1'
#
loop_
_entity.id
_entity.type
_entity.pdbx_description
1 polymer ?
#
loop_
_entity_poly.entity_id
_entity_poly.type
_entity_poly.pdbx_seq_one_letter_code
_entity_poly.pdbx_strand_id
1 'polypeptide(L)'
;MPGNPTAASLAALLLLASQAAPAAPLSSLPDTLEQRVAACLACHAGKERNDAFFPRIAGKPAGYLYNQLVNFRDGRRHYPMMTYMVEHLPDAYLREIAEYFASQHPAYAAPVRGSADSASAAMLERGRQLVQDGDPARKIPACVSCHGAQLTGVAPAVPGLIGLPPDYINAQFGAWRSRVRRATAPDCMADIASRLSLSDVAALSGWLGRQSPDAQARPASSFGKPPPLRCGSIAEGQP
;
A
#
# COMPACT_ATOMS: atom_id res chain seq x y z
N MET A 1 79.57 51.83 30.28
CA MET A 1 79.13 50.74 29.42
C MET A 1 77.71 50.37 29.82
N PRO A 2 76.81 50.37 28.90
CA PRO A 2 75.40 50.51 29.20
C PRO A 2 74.71 49.16 29.51
N GLY A 3 73.81 49.21 30.54
CA GLY A 3 72.94 48.11 30.87
C GLY A 3 71.73 48.02 29.96
N ASN A 4 71.34 46.78 29.72
CA ASN A 4 70.24 46.39 28.86
C ASN A 4 68.91 46.44 29.62
N PRO A 5 67.82 47.01 29.09
CA PRO A 5 66.50 46.94 29.75
C PRO A 5 65.73 45.66 29.39
N THR A 6 65.30 45.03 30.47
CA THR A 6 64.42 43.86 30.40
C THR A 6 63.04 44.20 29.78
N ALA A 7 62.76 43.53 28.70
CA ALA A 7 61.40 43.59 28.06
C ALA A 7 60.38 42.78 28.89
N ALA A 8 59.43 43.46 29.48
CA ALA A 8 58.28 42.84 30.13
C ALA A 8 57.26 42.45 29.06
N SER A 9 57.12 41.14 28.84
CA SER A 9 56.03 40.61 27.93
C SER A 9 54.71 40.58 28.68
N LEU A 10 53.75 41.45 28.29
CA LEU A 10 52.38 41.37 28.72
C LEU A 10 51.70 40.27 27.89
N ALA A 11 51.46 39.16 28.54
CA ALA A 11 50.55 38.13 27.98
C ALA A 11 49.09 38.54 28.21
N ALA A 12 48.42 39.06 27.19
CA ALA A 12 46.99 39.30 27.24
C ALA A 12 46.22 37.99 27.09
N LEU A 13 45.63 37.50 28.18
CA LEU A 13 44.70 36.37 28.17
C LEU A 13 43.37 36.87 27.59
N LEU A 14 43.10 36.54 26.33
CA LEU A 14 41.76 36.67 25.72
C LEU A 14 40.88 35.55 26.23
N LEU A 15 40.07 35.79 27.25
CA LEU A 15 38.94 34.98 27.67
C LEU A 15 37.83 35.09 26.61
N LEU A 16 37.79 34.15 25.68
CA LEU A 16 36.62 33.94 24.81
C LEU A 16 35.47 33.41 25.67
N ALA A 17 34.60 34.32 26.13
CA ALA A 17 33.32 33.96 26.70
C ALA A 17 32.44 33.38 25.58
N SER A 18 32.42 32.03 25.47
CA SER A 18 31.42 31.33 24.64
C SER A 18 30.05 31.61 25.23
N GLN A 19 29.34 32.56 24.69
CA GLN A 19 27.92 32.73 24.95
C GLN A 19 27.18 31.55 24.36
N ALA A 20 26.79 30.57 25.18
CA ALA A 20 25.85 29.54 24.80
C ALA A 20 24.52 30.23 24.47
N ALA A 21 24.23 30.39 23.19
CA ALA A 21 22.90 30.84 22.78
C ALA A 21 21.85 29.86 23.39
N PRO A 22 20.83 30.36 24.08
CA PRO A 22 19.76 29.49 24.53
C PRO A 22 19.19 28.77 23.33
N ALA A 23 19.22 27.43 23.35
CA ALA A 23 18.52 26.63 22.34
C ALA A 23 17.07 27.09 22.34
N ALA A 24 16.60 27.57 21.18
CA ALA A 24 15.18 27.88 21.01
C ALA A 24 14.39 26.62 21.40
N PRO A 25 13.32 26.75 22.19
CA PRO A 25 12.48 25.59 22.49
C PRO A 25 12.08 24.96 21.17
N LEU A 26 12.35 23.66 20.99
CA LEU A 26 11.86 22.90 19.87
C LEU A 26 10.35 23.09 19.90
N SER A 27 9.82 23.91 18.99
CA SER A 27 8.38 24.01 18.82
C SER A 27 7.90 22.59 18.55
N SER A 28 7.17 22.00 19.50
CA SER A 28 6.59 20.68 19.30
C SER A 28 5.74 20.79 18.04
N LEU A 29 6.10 20.02 17.00
CA LEU A 29 5.27 19.93 15.82
C LEU A 29 3.86 19.54 16.28
N PRO A 30 2.79 20.15 15.75
CA PRO A 30 1.44 19.78 16.13
C PRO A 30 1.25 18.29 15.89
N ASP A 31 0.74 17.53 16.86
CA ASP A 31 0.44 16.11 16.70
C ASP A 31 -0.85 15.96 15.90
N THR A 32 -0.78 16.20 14.59
CA THR A 32 -1.90 16.04 13.66
C THR A 32 -1.78 14.74 12.86
N LEU A 33 -2.91 14.22 12.41
CA LEU A 33 -2.92 13.01 11.58
C LEU A 33 -2.10 13.18 10.30
N GLU A 34 -2.15 14.36 9.68
CA GLU A 34 -1.38 14.70 8.48
C GLU A 34 0.13 14.56 8.72
N GLN A 35 0.61 14.97 9.89
CA GLN A 35 2.03 14.81 10.22
C GLN A 35 2.38 13.37 10.53
N ARG A 36 1.50 12.64 11.19
CA ARG A 36 1.70 11.23 11.48
C ARG A 36 1.79 10.39 10.22
N VAL A 37 1.00 10.71 9.16
CA VAL A 37 1.02 10.00 7.89
C VAL A 37 2.08 10.51 6.90
N ALA A 38 2.81 11.57 7.21
CA ALA A 38 3.80 12.16 6.31
C ALA A 38 4.85 11.14 5.84
N ALA A 39 5.32 10.26 6.73
CA ALA A 39 6.25 9.19 6.38
C ALA A 39 5.64 8.18 5.38
N CYS A 40 4.34 7.90 5.49
CA CYS A 40 3.61 7.02 4.56
C CYS A 40 3.48 7.69 3.18
N LEU A 41 3.19 9.00 3.17
CA LEU A 41 3.04 9.79 1.94
C LEU A 41 4.33 9.87 1.14
N ALA A 42 5.50 9.78 1.76
CA ALA A 42 6.79 9.77 1.06
C ALA A 42 6.88 8.66 0.00
N CYS A 43 6.21 7.52 0.25
CA CYS A 43 6.20 6.37 -0.66
C CYS A 43 4.85 6.19 -1.37
N HIS A 44 3.73 6.54 -0.73
CA HIS A 44 2.38 6.20 -1.20
C HIS A 44 1.56 7.38 -1.75
N ALA A 45 2.07 8.63 -1.71
CA ALA A 45 1.33 9.80 -2.20
C ALA A 45 1.66 10.22 -3.62
N GLY A 46 2.73 9.72 -4.22
CA GLY A 46 3.17 10.16 -5.54
C GLY A 46 2.17 9.78 -6.63
N LYS A 47 1.61 10.74 -7.34
CA LYS A 47 0.85 10.48 -8.58
C LYS A 47 1.66 9.66 -9.59
N GLU A 48 2.98 9.72 -9.48
CA GLU A 48 3.95 9.07 -10.36
C GLU A 48 4.49 7.74 -9.80
N ARG A 49 4.21 7.44 -8.52
CA ARG A 49 4.65 6.21 -7.85
C ARG A 49 3.50 5.23 -7.72
N ASN A 50 3.24 4.52 -8.77
CA ASN A 50 2.35 3.36 -8.77
C ASN A 50 3.10 2.24 -9.49
N ASP A 51 4.09 1.70 -8.81
CA ASP A 51 4.97 0.64 -9.29
C ASP A 51 4.80 -0.65 -8.47
N ALA A 52 5.63 -1.64 -8.74
CA ALA A 52 5.55 -2.94 -8.06
C ALA A 52 5.80 -2.86 -6.55
N PHE A 53 6.48 -1.81 -6.07
CA PHE A 53 6.87 -1.65 -4.66
C PHE A 53 5.96 -0.65 -3.92
N PHE A 54 5.50 0.40 -4.60
CA PHE A 54 4.72 1.50 -4.02
C PHE A 54 3.31 1.57 -4.64
N PRO A 55 2.42 0.63 -4.27
CA PRO A 55 1.08 0.60 -4.84
C PRO A 55 0.25 1.79 -4.38
N ARG A 56 -0.70 2.20 -5.20
CA ARG A 56 -1.76 3.12 -4.79
C ARG A 56 -2.54 2.54 -3.62
N ILE A 57 -2.58 3.27 -2.51
CA ILE A 57 -3.38 2.93 -1.32
C ILE A 57 -4.57 3.87 -1.13
N ALA A 58 -4.50 5.08 -1.66
CA ALA A 58 -5.54 6.09 -1.58
C ALA A 58 -6.87 5.61 -2.19
N GLY A 59 -7.97 5.83 -1.50
CA GLY A 59 -9.33 5.46 -1.91
C GLY A 59 -9.65 3.98 -1.83
N LYS A 60 -8.77 3.15 -1.26
CA LYS A 60 -9.14 1.75 -0.94
C LYS A 60 -9.97 1.70 0.33
N PRO A 61 -10.86 0.68 0.48
CA PRO A 61 -11.68 0.53 1.68
C PRO A 61 -10.85 0.55 2.97
N ALA A 62 -11.31 1.28 3.99
CA ALA A 62 -10.59 1.46 5.24
C ALA A 62 -10.30 0.14 5.96
N GLY A 63 -11.28 -0.77 6.01
CA GLY A 63 -11.10 -2.10 6.61
C GLY A 63 -10.05 -2.94 5.89
N TYR A 64 -9.95 -2.82 4.54
CA TYR A 64 -8.86 -3.45 3.81
C TYR A 64 -7.50 -2.87 4.22
N LEU A 65 -7.37 -1.55 4.26
CA LEU A 65 -6.11 -0.89 4.61
C LEU A 65 -5.69 -1.24 6.03
N TYR A 66 -6.63 -1.19 6.98
CA TYR A 66 -6.39 -1.62 8.36
C TYR A 66 -5.89 -3.07 8.43
N ASN A 67 -6.58 -3.99 7.75
CA ASN A 67 -6.16 -5.39 7.70
C ASN A 67 -4.76 -5.57 7.13
N GLN A 68 -4.35 -4.76 6.13
CA GLN A 68 -2.99 -4.84 5.59
C GLN A 68 -1.95 -4.34 6.61
N LEU A 69 -2.20 -3.23 7.31
CA LEU A 69 -1.31 -2.71 8.33
C LEU A 69 -1.13 -3.72 9.47
N VAL A 70 -2.22 -4.29 9.97
CA VAL A 70 -2.20 -5.37 10.98
C VAL A 70 -1.47 -6.61 10.46
N ASN A 71 -1.69 -7.00 9.21
CA ASN A 71 -1.01 -8.16 8.63
C ASN A 71 0.51 -7.95 8.50
N PHE A 72 0.98 -6.73 8.24
CA PHE A 72 2.40 -6.40 8.25
C PHE A 72 2.96 -6.43 9.68
N ARG A 73 2.28 -5.83 10.64
CA ARG A 73 2.69 -5.79 12.04
C ARG A 73 2.80 -7.21 12.63
N ASP A 74 1.79 -8.03 12.38
CA ASP A 74 1.67 -9.36 12.96
C ASP A 74 2.37 -10.46 12.12
N GLY A 75 3.13 -10.10 11.08
CA GLY A 75 3.92 -11.02 10.27
C GLY A 75 3.10 -11.94 9.34
N ARG A 76 1.80 -11.69 9.15
CA ARG A 76 1.00 -12.41 8.15
C ARG A 76 1.31 -11.97 6.72
N ARG A 77 1.74 -10.72 6.53
CA ARG A 77 2.25 -10.19 5.27
C ARG A 77 3.67 -9.68 5.51
N HIS A 78 4.64 -10.30 4.85
CA HIS A 78 6.02 -9.93 5.08
C HIS A 78 6.54 -8.99 3.98
N TYR A 79 6.91 -7.79 4.38
CA TYR A 79 7.69 -6.82 3.62
C TYR A 79 8.44 -5.94 4.62
N PRO A 80 9.78 -6.08 4.73
CA PRO A 80 10.55 -5.52 5.85
C PRO A 80 10.29 -4.05 6.13
N MET A 81 10.24 -3.22 5.07
CA MET A 81 9.99 -1.79 5.22
C MET A 81 8.62 -1.50 5.84
N MET A 82 7.56 -2.18 5.36
CA MET A 82 6.21 -1.97 5.91
C MET A 82 6.09 -2.52 7.34
N THR A 83 6.71 -3.66 7.64
CA THR A 83 6.75 -4.19 9.00
C THR A 83 7.42 -3.18 9.95
N TYR A 84 8.59 -2.68 9.59
CA TYR A 84 9.31 -1.66 10.36
C TYR A 84 8.46 -0.41 10.63
N MET A 85 7.71 0.05 9.63
CA MET A 85 6.86 1.25 9.74
C MET A 85 5.69 1.08 10.72
N VAL A 86 5.21 -0.16 10.95
CA VAL A 86 3.95 -0.39 11.69
C VAL A 86 4.11 -1.28 12.93
N GLU A 87 5.26 -1.92 13.15
CA GLU A 87 5.45 -2.96 14.19
C GLU A 87 5.13 -2.49 15.62
N HIS A 88 5.28 -1.20 15.89
CA HIS A 88 5.03 -0.62 17.21
C HIS A 88 3.73 0.20 17.30
N LEU A 89 2.94 0.25 16.23
CA LEU A 89 1.73 1.07 16.20
C LEU A 89 0.53 0.31 16.80
N PRO A 90 -0.22 0.94 17.73
CA PRO A 90 -1.43 0.34 18.29
C PRO A 90 -2.58 0.33 17.28
N ASP A 91 -3.55 -0.55 17.50
CA ASP A 91 -4.71 -0.73 16.62
C ASP A 91 -5.46 0.57 16.32
N ALA A 92 -5.64 1.43 17.32
CA ALA A 92 -6.32 2.71 17.14
C ALA A 92 -5.60 3.57 16.08
N TYR A 93 -4.28 3.65 16.16
CA TYR A 93 -3.49 4.42 15.21
C TYR A 93 -3.49 3.80 13.80
N LEU A 94 -3.44 2.47 13.70
CA LEU A 94 -3.58 1.79 12.41
C LEU A 94 -4.94 2.05 11.75
N ARG A 95 -6.03 2.20 12.56
CA ARG A 95 -7.36 2.58 12.05
C ARG A 95 -7.36 4.00 11.52
N GLU A 96 -6.83 4.97 12.26
CA GLU A 96 -6.74 6.37 11.83
C GLU A 96 -5.98 6.50 10.49
N ILE A 97 -4.84 5.80 10.35
CA ILE A 97 -4.08 5.74 9.09
C ILE A 97 -4.94 5.17 7.96
N ALA A 98 -5.63 4.06 8.21
CA ALA A 98 -6.47 3.39 7.21
C ALA A 98 -7.63 4.30 6.75
N GLU A 99 -8.31 4.97 7.66
CA GLU A 99 -9.39 5.91 7.39
C GLU A 99 -8.89 7.13 6.63
N TYR A 100 -7.74 7.68 7.02
CA TYR A 100 -7.11 8.78 6.29
C TYR A 100 -6.87 8.43 4.81
N PHE A 101 -6.23 7.31 4.51
CA PHE A 101 -5.98 6.93 3.12
C PHE A 101 -7.26 6.52 2.37
N ALA A 102 -8.23 5.94 3.06
CA ALA A 102 -9.53 5.62 2.46
C ALA A 102 -10.31 6.88 2.04
N SER A 103 -10.16 7.98 2.77
CA SER A 103 -10.80 9.26 2.45
C SER A 103 -10.11 10.02 1.30
N GLN A 104 -8.88 9.64 0.95
CA GLN A 104 -8.13 10.31 -0.11
C GLN A 104 -8.57 9.82 -1.48
N HIS A 105 -8.94 10.73 -2.37
CA HIS A 105 -9.46 10.40 -3.69
C HIS A 105 -8.73 11.11 -4.84
N PRO A 106 -7.38 11.00 -4.94
CA PRO A 106 -6.68 11.54 -6.09
C PRO A 106 -7.12 10.82 -7.36
N ALA A 107 -7.09 11.51 -8.50
CA ALA A 107 -7.35 10.89 -9.79
C ALA A 107 -6.48 9.64 -9.99
N TYR A 108 -7.01 8.67 -10.71
CA TYR A 108 -6.19 7.53 -11.10
C TYR A 108 -5.14 7.97 -12.13
N ALA A 109 -3.92 7.47 -12.00
CA ALA A 109 -2.90 7.63 -13.03
C ALA A 109 -3.34 6.89 -14.31
N ALA A 110 -2.80 7.33 -15.45
CA ALA A 110 -2.95 6.56 -16.67
C ALA A 110 -2.45 5.12 -16.49
N PRO A 111 -3.01 4.13 -17.20
CA PRO A 111 -2.56 2.76 -17.10
C PRO A 111 -1.06 2.64 -17.33
N VAL A 112 -0.35 2.01 -16.41
CA VAL A 112 1.08 1.73 -16.56
C VAL A 112 1.22 0.55 -17.52
N ARG A 113 1.70 0.82 -18.72
CA ARG A 113 2.06 -0.20 -19.69
C ARG A 113 3.45 -0.71 -19.34
N GLY A 114 3.56 -1.70 -18.54
CA GLY A 114 4.84 -2.32 -18.17
C GLY A 114 5.16 -3.54 -19.03
N SER A 115 5.72 -4.59 -18.43
CA SER A 115 5.98 -5.90 -19.04
C SER A 115 4.76 -6.51 -19.76
N ALA A 116 3.56 -5.97 -19.52
CA ALA A 116 2.32 -6.34 -20.17
C ALA A 116 2.20 -5.89 -21.64
N ASP A 117 3.06 -5.01 -22.15
CA ASP A 117 2.94 -4.48 -23.54
C ASP A 117 3.11 -5.58 -24.60
N SER A 118 3.80 -6.66 -24.28
CA SER A 118 4.00 -7.83 -25.16
C SER A 118 2.88 -8.88 -25.07
N ALA A 119 1.80 -8.62 -24.31
CA ALA A 119 0.72 -9.59 -24.15
C ALA A 119 -0.05 -9.78 -25.47
N SER A 120 -0.18 -11.03 -25.90
CA SER A 120 -0.98 -11.39 -27.07
C SER A 120 -2.46 -11.17 -26.83
N ALA A 121 -3.24 -11.02 -27.91
CA ALA A 121 -4.70 -10.92 -27.84
C ALA A 121 -5.35 -12.11 -27.10
N ALA A 122 -4.83 -13.31 -27.33
CA ALA A 122 -5.32 -14.54 -26.65
C ALA A 122 -5.04 -14.48 -25.13
N MET A 123 -3.87 -13.99 -24.75
CA MET A 123 -3.52 -13.82 -23.33
C MET A 123 -4.44 -12.78 -22.65
N LEU A 124 -4.69 -11.66 -23.31
CA LEU A 124 -5.59 -10.63 -22.77
C LEU A 124 -7.04 -11.13 -22.67
N GLU A 125 -7.51 -11.90 -23.66
CA GLU A 125 -8.85 -12.50 -23.61
C GLU A 125 -8.95 -13.52 -22.48
N ARG A 126 -7.92 -14.35 -22.24
CA ARG A 126 -7.87 -15.23 -21.07
C ARG A 126 -7.91 -14.43 -19.76
N GLY A 127 -7.19 -13.31 -19.67
CA GLY A 127 -7.25 -12.42 -18.52
C GLY A 127 -8.64 -11.86 -18.28
N ARG A 128 -9.29 -11.37 -19.34
CA ARG A 128 -10.68 -10.88 -19.30
C ARG A 128 -11.62 -11.98 -18.78
N GLN A 129 -11.55 -13.18 -19.36
CA GLN A 129 -12.39 -14.31 -18.96
C GLN A 129 -12.23 -14.62 -17.46
N LEU A 130 -11.00 -14.74 -16.97
CA LEU A 130 -10.76 -15.02 -15.54
C LEU A 130 -11.35 -13.92 -14.64
N VAL A 131 -11.21 -12.66 -15.04
CA VAL A 131 -11.68 -11.54 -14.25
C VAL A 131 -13.19 -11.41 -14.26
N GLN A 132 -13.84 -11.57 -15.42
CA GLN A 132 -15.29 -11.35 -15.61
C GLN A 132 -16.12 -12.61 -15.35
N ASP A 133 -15.62 -13.78 -15.74
CA ASP A 133 -16.41 -15.02 -15.78
C ASP A 133 -15.84 -16.08 -14.81
N GLY A 134 -14.56 -15.98 -14.46
CA GLY A 134 -13.86 -16.99 -13.65
C GLY A 134 -13.49 -18.25 -14.44
N ASP A 135 -13.29 -19.33 -13.71
CA ASP A 135 -13.04 -20.67 -14.26
C ASP A 135 -13.71 -21.71 -13.35
N PRO A 136 -15.00 -22.01 -13.56
CA PRO A 136 -15.76 -22.92 -12.71
C PRO A 136 -15.16 -24.34 -12.66
N ALA A 137 -14.55 -24.82 -13.75
CA ALA A 137 -13.94 -26.16 -13.80
C ALA A 137 -12.79 -26.28 -12.77
N ARG A 138 -12.08 -25.18 -12.51
CA ARG A 138 -11.03 -25.10 -11.50
C ARG A 138 -11.46 -24.46 -10.18
N LYS A 139 -12.78 -24.23 -10.02
CA LYS A 139 -13.37 -23.57 -8.85
C LYS A 139 -12.77 -22.17 -8.60
N ILE A 140 -12.48 -21.43 -9.66
CA ILE A 140 -12.00 -20.06 -9.60
C ILE A 140 -13.18 -19.13 -9.88
N PRO A 141 -13.71 -18.41 -8.87
CA PRO A 141 -14.80 -17.46 -9.11
C PRO A 141 -14.31 -16.25 -9.91
N ALA A 142 -15.24 -15.58 -10.58
CA ALA A 142 -14.96 -14.31 -11.24
C ALA A 142 -14.42 -13.28 -10.23
N CYS A 143 -13.39 -12.53 -10.57
CA CYS A 143 -12.81 -11.53 -9.67
C CYS A 143 -13.84 -10.43 -9.34
N VAL A 144 -14.69 -10.06 -10.34
CA VAL A 144 -15.77 -9.08 -10.16
C VAL A 144 -16.78 -9.50 -9.09
N SER A 145 -16.96 -10.79 -8.82
CA SER A 145 -17.92 -11.28 -7.82
C SER A 145 -17.57 -10.86 -6.39
N CYS A 146 -16.27 -10.58 -6.13
CA CYS A 146 -15.81 -10.13 -4.82
C CYS A 146 -15.28 -8.71 -4.88
N HIS A 147 -14.52 -8.34 -5.93
CA HIS A 147 -13.86 -7.04 -6.02
C HIS A 147 -14.73 -5.93 -6.59
N GLY A 148 -16.05 -6.19 -6.78
CA GLY A 148 -17.04 -5.27 -7.33
C GLY A 148 -17.08 -5.26 -8.85
N ALA A 149 -18.24 -4.96 -9.43
CA ALA A 149 -18.47 -5.01 -10.88
C ALA A 149 -17.51 -4.11 -11.67
N GLN A 150 -17.10 -2.98 -11.09
CA GLN A 150 -16.12 -2.06 -11.66
C GLN A 150 -14.68 -2.34 -11.19
N LEU A 151 -14.45 -3.38 -10.39
CA LEU A 151 -13.14 -3.74 -9.83
C LEU A 151 -12.50 -2.62 -9.00
N THR A 152 -13.31 -1.72 -8.48
CA THR A 152 -12.88 -0.62 -7.61
C THR A 152 -12.85 -0.99 -6.13
N GLY A 153 -13.31 -2.20 -5.80
CA GLY A 153 -13.42 -2.73 -4.45
C GLY A 153 -14.83 -2.66 -3.90
N VAL A 154 -15.02 -3.26 -2.73
CA VAL A 154 -16.28 -3.25 -1.97
C VAL A 154 -15.97 -2.92 -0.51
N ALA A 155 -16.67 -1.92 0.04
CA ALA A 155 -16.55 -1.60 1.46
C ALA A 155 -17.07 -2.77 2.30
N PRO A 156 -16.56 -2.95 3.51
CA PRO A 156 -15.50 -2.16 4.11
C PRO A 156 -14.08 -2.69 3.82
N ALA A 157 -13.93 -3.94 3.28
CA ALA A 157 -12.67 -4.66 3.38
C ALA A 157 -12.15 -5.33 2.10
N VAL A 158 -12.83 -5.19 0.97
CA VAL A 158 -12.36 -5.79 -0.29
C VAL A 158 -11.73 -4.73 -1.20
N PRO A 159 -10.45 -4.88 -1.58
CA PRO A 159 -9.74 -3.86 -2.34
C PRO A 159 -10.15 -3.81 -3.81
N GLY A 160 -10.02 -2.65 -4.42
CA GLY A 160 -10.05 -2.53 -5.88
C GLY A 160 -8.79 -3.12 -6.51
N LEU A 161 -8.94 -3.64 -7.72
CA LEU A 161 -7.88 -4.24 -8.53
C LEU A 161 -7.42 -3.33 -9.67
N ILE A 162 -8.27 -2.38 -10.10
CA ILE A 162 -7.95 -1.44 -11.17
C ILE A 162 -6.98 -0.36 -10.68
N GLY A 163 -6.13 0.13 -11.59
CA GLY A 163 -5.12 1.13 -11.28
C GLY A 163 -3.91 0.57 -10.54
N LEU A 164 -3.74 -0.75 -10.51
CA LEU A 164 -2.55 -1.41 -9.99
C LEU A 164 -1.62 -1.84 -11.15
N PRO A 165 -0.31 -1.68 -11.01
CA PRO A 165 0.64 -2.16 -12.01
C PRO A 165 0.59 -3.68 -12.15
N PRO A 166 0.76 -4.24 -13.37
CA PRO A 166 0.81 -5.69 -13.58
C PRO A 166 1.86 -6.39 -12.70
N ASP A 167 3.04 -5.79 -12.57
CA ASP A 167 4.13 -6.38 -11.77
C ASP A 167 3.78 -6.42 -10.28
N TYR A 168 3.06 -5.42 -9.76
CA TYR A 168 2.54 -5.47 -8.40
C TYR A 168 1.54 -6.62 -8.23
N ILE A 169 0.61 -6.79 -9.16
CA ILE A 169 -0.39 -7.88 -9.12
C ILE A 169 0.32 -9.23 -9.15
N ASN A 170 1.28 -9.42 -10.06
CA ASN A 170 2.09 -10.64 -10.17
C ASN A 170 2.83 -10.94 -8.85
N ALA A 171 3.47 -9.93 -8.27
CA ALA A 171 4.18 -10.06 -7.00
C ALA A 171 3.24 -10.48 -5.85
N GLN A 172 1.99 -9.96 -5.81
CA GLN A 172 1.04 -10.34 -4.77
C GLN A 172 0.60 -11.81 -4.91
N PHE A 173 0.30 -12.29 -6.12
CA PHE A 173 -0.01 -13.71 -6.33
C PHE A 173 1.18 -14.60 -5.97
N GLY A 174 2.40 -14.21 -6.34
CA GLY A 174 3.63 -14.88 -5.93
C GLY A 174 3.77 -14.97 -4.41
N ALA A 175 3.50 -13.86 -3.71
CA ALA A 175 3.59 -13.79 -2.25
C ALA A 175 2.56 -14.68 -1.54
N TRP A 176 1.32 -14.82 -2.06
CA TRP A 176 0.36 -15.79 -1.52
C TRP A 176 0.82 -17.23 -1.75
N ARG A 177 1.29 -17.56 -2.95
CA ARG A 177 1.77 -18.91 -3.29
C ARG A 177 2.97 -19.33 -2.44
N SER A 178 3.87 -18.42 -2.13
CA SER A 178 5.04 -18.65 -1.27
C SER A 178 4.74 -18.46 0.23
N ARG A 179 3.50 -18.15 0.60
CA ARG A 179 3.05 -17.88 1.97
C ARG A 179 3.73 -16.69 2.66
N VAL A 180 4.43 -15.85 1.92
CA VAL A 180 4.98 -14.56 2.37
C VAL A 180 3.86 -13.55 2.64
N ARG A 181 2.71 -13.73 1.95
CA ARG A 181 1.46 -13.01 2.21
C ARG A 181 0.38 -13.99 2.62
N ARG A 182 -0.25 -13.70 3.74
CA ARG A 182 -1.40 -14.41 4.28
C ARG A 182 -2.42 -13.39 4.78
N ALA A 183 -3.65 -13.80 4.92
CA ALA A 183 -4.73 -13.01 5.53
C ALA A 183 -5.37 -13.78 6.69
N THR A 184 -6.34 -13.16 7.36
CA THR A 184 -7.15 -13.84 8.39
C THR A 184 -7.89 -15.02 7.76
N ALA A 185 -7.84 -16.17 8.41
CA ALA A 185 -8.47 -17.39 7.93
C ALA A 185 -10.00 -17.31 7.99
N PRO A 186 -10.71 -17.87 7.01
CA PRO A 186 -10.20 -18.48 5.79
C PRO A 186 -9.62 -17.45 4.81
N ASP A 187 -8.39 -17.70 4.32
CA ASP A 187 -7.72 -16.83 3.35
C ASP A 187 -8.15 -17.20 1.92
N CYS A 188 -9.24 -16.58 1.48
CA CYS A 188 -9.82 -16.85 0.17
C CYS A 188 -8.88 -16.48 -1.00
N MET A 189 -8.02 -15.46 -0.85
CA MET A 189 -7.09 -15.10 -1.90
C MET A 189 -5.90 -16.06 -2.00
N ALA A 190 -5.45 -16.65 -0.90
CA ALA A 190 -4.48 -17.74 -0.92
C ALA A 190 -5.03 -18.97 -1.63
N ASP A 191 -6.30 -19.31 -1.37
CA ASP A 191 -6.99 -20.41 -2.04
C ASP A 191 -7.09 -20.16 -3.56
N ILE A 192 -7.56 -18.98 -3.99
CA ILE A 192 -7.61 -18.60 -5.41
C ILE A 192 -6.22 -18.61 -6.04
N ALA A 193 -5.20 -18.05 -5.39
CA ALA A 193 -3.84 -17.99 -5.88
C ALA A 193 -3.23 -19.39 -6.11
N SER A 194 -3.62 -20.37 -5.29
CA SER A 194 -3.17 -21.77 -5.43
C SER A 194 -3.72 -22.46 -6.68
N ARG A 195 -4.87 -22.02 -7.18
CA ARG A 195 -5.58 -22.60 -8.34
C ARG A 195 -5.21 -21.95 -9.68
N LEU A 196 -4.65 -20.73 -9.65
CA LEU A 196 -4.21 -20.03 -10.84
C LEU A 196 -2.84 -20.55 -11.30
N SER A 197 -2.64 -20.79 -12.59
CA SER A 197 -1.33 -21.00 -13.17
C SER A 197 -0.52 -19.71 -13.26
N LEU A 198 0.79 -19.78 -13.49
CA LEU A 198 1.60 -18.58 -13.73
C LEU A 198 1.14 -17.82 -14.99
N SER A 199 0.73 -18.55 -16.03
CA SER A 199 0.18 -17.95 -17.25
C SER A 199 -1.17 -17.27 -17.01
N ASP A 200 -2.03 -17.83 -16.14
CA ASP A 200 -3.28 -17.15 -15.75
C ASP A 200 -3.00 -15.85 -14.99
N VAL A 201 -2.02 -15.87 -14.05
CA VAL A 201 -1.63 -14.67 -13.30
C VAL A 201 -1.10 -13.60 -14.24
N ALA A 202 -0.23 -13.96 -15.20
CA ALA A 202 0.25 -13.02 -16.20
C ALA A 202 -0.88 -12.49 -17.11
N ALA A 203 -1.84 -13.34 -17.47
CA ALA A 203 -2.99 -12.97 -18.30
C ALA A 203 -3.91 -11.95 -17.57
N LEU A 204 -4.32 -12.26 -16.34
CA LEU A 204 -5.20 -11.38 -15.57
C LEU A 204 -4.54 -10.06 -15.19
N SER A 205 -3.25 -10.07 -14.82
CA SER A 205 -2.51 -8.85 -14.49
C SER A 205 -2.30 -7.97 -15.72
N GLY A 206 -2.00 -8.57 -16.87
CA GLY A 206 -1.88 -7.88 -18.14
C GLY A 206 -3.19 -7.25 -18.58
N TRP A 207 -4.33 -7.92 -18.38
CA TRP A 207 -5.64 -7.35 -18.68
C TRP A 207 -6.02 -6.24 -17.69
N LEU A 208 -5.88 -6.47 -16.38
CA LEU A 208 -6.20 -5.49 -15.33
C LEU A 208 -5.38 -4.21 -15.47
N GLY A 209 -4.08 -4.32 -15.78
CA GLY A 209 -3.20 -3.16 -15.93
C GLY A 209 -3.56 -2.25 -17.12
N ARG A 210 -4.38 -2.72 -18.05
CA ARG A 210 -4.89 -1.93 -19.20
C ARG A 210 -6.23 -1.26 -18.93
N GLN A 211 -6.88 -1.59 -17.82
CA GLN A 211 -8.18 -1.00 -17.49
C GLN A 211 -7.98 0.39 -16.90
N SER A 212 -8.74 1.34 -17.39
CA SER A 212 -8.81 2.70 -16.84
C SER A 212 -10.11 2.82 -16.05
N PRO A 213 -10.03 3.03 -14.73
CA PRO A 213 -11.23 3.34 -13.97
C PRO A 213 -11.74 4.73 -14.34
N ASP A 214 -13.03 4.95 -14.16
CA ASP A 214 -13.57 6.30 -14.13
C ASP A 214 -12.81 7.14 -13.09
N ALA A 215 -12.54 8.41 -13.39
CA ALA A 215 -11.87 9.33 -12.49
C ALA A 215 -12.59 9.48 -11.14
N GLN A 216 -13.91 9.29 -11.13
CA GLN A 216 -14.77 9.34 -9.95
C GLN A 216 -15.03 7.95 -9.33
N ALA A 217 -14.44 6.89 -9.86
CA ALA A 217 -14.67 5.54 -9.36
C ALA A 217 -14.36 5.40 -7.87
N ARG A 218 -15.26 4.78 -7.15
CA ARG A 218 -15.19 4.52 -5.70
C ARG A 218 -15.48 3.05 -5.43
N PRO A 219 -15.02 2.49 -4.30
CA PRO A 219 -15.48 1.20 -3.85
C PRO A 219 -17.01 1.18 -3.73
N ALA A 220 -17.63 0.07 -4.12
CA ALA A 220 -19.05 -0.13 -3.87
C ALA A 220 -19.31 -0.17 -2.35
N SER A 221 -20.48 0.32 -1.92
CA SER A 221 -20.85 0.33 -0.49
C SER A 221 -21.17 -1.06 0.05
N SER A 222 -21.61 -1.97 -0.82
CA SER A 222 -21.99 -3.34 -0.45
C SER A 222 -21.83 -4.27 -1.65
N PHE A 223 -21.89 -5.58 -1.37
CA PHE A 223 -21.95 -6.59 -2.41
C PHE A 223 -23.35 -6.60 -3.05
N GLY A 224 -23.39 -6.63 -4.39
CA GLY A 224 -24.67 -6.80 -5.11
C GLY A 224 -25.27 -8.21 -4.95
N LYS A 225 -24.42 -9.21 -4.66
CA LYS A 225 -24.77 -10.60 -4.31
C LYS A 225 -23.77 -11.09 -3.27
N PRO A 226 -24.15 -12.06 -2.42
CA PRO A 226 -23.19 -12.64 -1.48
C PRO A 226 -21.92 -13.13 -2.18
N PRO A 227 -20.74 -12.89 -1.61
CA PRO A 227 -19.49 -13.36 -2.21
C PRO A 227 -19.48 -14.90 -2.28
N PRO A 228 -18.90 -15.49 -3.34
CA PRO A 228 -18.92 -16.94 -3.55
C PRO A 228 -18.08 -17.74 -2.57
N LEU A 229 -17.23 -17.05 -1.80
CA LEU A 229 -16.34 -17.65 -0.81
C LEU A 229 -16.46 -16.90 0.52
N ARG A 230 -16.35 -17.65 1.63
CA ARG A 230 -16.17 -17.05 2.96
C ARG A 230 -14.72 -16.61 3.11
N CYS A 231 -14.51 -15.36 3.52
CA CYS A 231 -13.19 -14.78 3.72
C CYS A 231 -13.09 -14.20 5.14
N GLY A 232 -12.10 -14.62 5.91
CA GLY A 232 -11.92 -14.16 7.28
C GLY A 232 -11.57 -12.67 7.41
N SER A 233 -11.11 -12.05 6.31
CA SER A 233 -10.87 -10.60 6.27
C SER A 233 -12.12 -9.75 6.04
N ILE A 234 -13.27 -10.39 5.76
CA ILE A 234 -14.57 -9.75 5.60
C ILE A 234 -15.38 -10.14 6.83
N ALA A 235 -15.73 -9.17 7.69
CA ALA A 235 -16.50 -9.45 8.88
C ALA A 235 -17.86 -10.08 8.52
N GLU A 236 -18.25 -11.17 9.22
CA GLU A 236 -19.57 -11.76 9.07
C GLU A 236 -20.62 -10.75 9.56
N GLY A 237 -21.62 -10.48 8.73
CA GLY A 237 -22.74 -9.60 9.07
C GLY A 237 -22.57 -8.13 8.71
N GLN A 238 -21.56 -7.74 7.95
CA GLN A 238 -21.56 -6.43 7.30
C GLN A 238 -22.21 -6.56 5.91
N PRO A 239 -23.32 -5.81 5.69
CA PRO A 239 -24.11 -5.85 4.46
C PRO A 239 -23.30 -5.40 3.23
#